data_f9514d47fbde2591fd5174d853595b3b
#
_entry.id   f9514d47fbde2591fd5174d853595b3b
#
_cell.length_a   1.000
_cell.length_b   1.000
_cell.length_c   1.000
_cell.angle_alpha   90.00
_cell.angle_beta   90.00
_cell.angle_gamma   90.00
#
_symmetry.space_group_name_H-M   'P 1'
#
loop_
_entity.id
_entity.type
_entity.pdbx_description
1 polymer ?
#
loop_
_entity_poly.entity_id
_entity_poly.type
_entity_poly.pdbx_seq_one_letter_code
_entity_poly.pdbx_strand_id
1 'polypeptide(L)'
;MKKDEFFAQLRTAFAGMDEELIMDILGDYENHFKEGMENGKSEEEICEELGNIEEIRQAFLDENPAAMTINVNSNSDTMGNYDIYNRFYPGIQRVNAQLTDADIEIKKSSTNEVELSVTGGLADDMEALKETLRVSASVGTLSIQQEKKAGISVSYAASRLFGLKVGKYSAGIAIHIAVPEQFEKIKVKSISGDIKANNSNAKTLLIHTGSGDVGVEDCQADELFASSISGDVNVIACKADKMDIVSVSGDIKAEFDKSAQCRAKSTSGDCKVTIGNQVDAVVSSTSGDINVRYIGEIGLEMALSSTSGDVSAVCGEINSKGKKKVQERFGDPDSKLKASTISGDIKVRDC
;
A
#
# COMPACT_ATOMS: atom_id res chain seq x y z
N MET A 1 -44.39 -13.76 11.09
CA MET A 1 -43.56 -12.64 11.51
C MET A 1 -44.14 -11.35 10.90
N LYS A 2 -44.19 -10.25 11.64
CA LYS A 2 -44.67 -8.96 11.10
C LYS A 2 -43.52 -8.11 10.53
N LYS A 3 -43.88 -7.14 9.70
CA LYS A 3 -42.92 -6.22 9.05
C LYS A 3 -41.89 -5.64 10.04
N ASP A 4 -42.38 -5.06 11.16
CA ASP A 4 -41.48 -4.42 12.14
C ASP A 4 -40.52 -5.41 12.80
N GLU A 5 -40.95 -6.63 13.03
CA GLU A 5 -40.13 -7.70 13.59
C GLU A 5 -39.07 -8.19 12.58
N PHE A 6 -39.46 -8.31 11.30
CA PHE A 6 -38.55 -8.64 10.22
C PHE A 6 -37.42 -7.58 10.10
N PHE A 7 -37.76 -6.30 10.07
CA PHE A 7 -36.78 -5.21 9.97
C PHE A 7 -35.88 -5.13 11.21
N ALA A 8 -36.41 -5.38 12.42
CA ALA A 8 -35.59 -5.43 13.63
C ALA A 8 -34.57 -6.56 13.61
N GLN A 9 -35.00 -7.74 13.16
CA GLN A 9 -34.11 -8.91 13.02
C GLN A 9 -33.10 -8.68 11.86
N LEU A 10 -33.54 -8.12 10.72
CA LEU A 10 -32.66 -7.81 9.60
C LEU A 10 -31.58 -6.81 10.04
N ARG A 11 -31.95 -5.74 10.73
CA ARG A 11 -30.99 -4.78 11.29
C ARG A 11 -30.01 -5.39 12.26
N THR A 12 -30.47 -6.35 13.06
CA THR A 12 -29.61 -7.10 13.99
C THR A 12 -28.65 -8.03 13.24
N ALA A 13 -29.15 -8.72 12.20
CA ALA A 13 -28.32 -9.61 11.40
C ALA A 13 -27.21 -8.90 10.63
N PHE A 14 -27.46 -7.65 10.20
CA PHE A 14 -26.49 -6.81 9.51
C PHE A 14 -25.75 -5.83 10.47
N ALA A 15 -25.95 -5.97 11.79
CA ALA A 15 -25.25 -5.14 12.76
C ALA A 15 -23.71 -5.29 12.63
N GLY A 16 -23.02 -4.15 12.57
CA GLY A 16 -21.56 -4.10 12.36
C GLY A 16 -21.12 -3.83 10.92
N MET A 17 -22.05 -3.74 9.96
CA MET A 17 -21.78 -3.22 8.63
C MET A 17 -21.86 -1.70 8.60
N ASP A 18 -21.40 -1.11 7.48
CA ASP A 18 -21.53 0.32 7.23
C ASP A 18 -23.00 0.76 7.29
N GLU A 19 -23.29 1.87 7.97
CA GLU A 19 -24.67 2.30 8.24
C GLU A 19 -25.39 2.76 6.96
N GLU A 20 -24.68 3.34 6.00
CA GLU A 20 -25.21 3.70 4.70
C GLU A 20 -25.63 2.45 3.91
N LEU A 21 -24.80 1.41 3.95
CA LEU A 21 -25.11 0.12 3.35
C LEU A 21 -26.28 -0.59 4.02
N ILE A 22 -26.38 -0.51 5.35
CA ILE A 22 -27.55 -1.03 6.10
C ILE A 22 -28.82 -0.29 5.68
N MET A 23 -28.75 1.03 5.52
CA MET A 23 -29.90 1.85 5.09
C MET A 23 -30.35 1.49 3.66
N ASP A 24 -29.41 1.25 2.74
CA ASP A 24 -29.71 0.81 1.38
C ASP A 24 -30.40 -0.56 1.37
N ILE A 25 -29.86 -1.53 2.12
CA ILE A 25 -30.48 -2.86 2.28
C ILE A 25 -31.90 -2.76 2.85
N LEU A 26 -32.07 -2.00 3.92
CA LEU A 26 -33.40 -1.80 4.53
C LEU A 26 -34.37 -1.12 3.55
N GLY A 27 -33.89 -0.16 2.75
CA GLY A 27 -34.67 0.53 1.73
C GLY A 27 -35.16 -0.41 0.63
N ASP A 28 -34.35 -1.32 0.16
CA ASP A 28 -34.72 -2.32 -0.83
C ASP A 28 -35.79 -3.27 -0.32
N TYR A 29 -35.67 -3.74 0.92
CA TYR A 29 -36.68 -4.59 1.54
C TYR A 29 -37.98 -3.79 1.84
N GLU A 30 -37.88 -2.51 2.18
CA GLU A 30 -39.05 -1.64 2.39
C GLU A 30 -39.86 -1.47 1.10
N ASN A 31 -39.19 -1.30 -0.03
CA ASN A 31 -39.82 -1.27 -1.35
C ASN A 31 -40.51 -2.60 -1.67
N HIS A 32 -39.86 -3.72 -1.35
CA HIS A 32 -40.44 -5.05 -1.57
C HIS A 32 -41.72 -5.29 -0.75
N PHE A 33 -41.72 -4.87 0.52
CA PHE A 33 -42.92 -4.89 1.36
C PHE A 33 -44.04 -4.02 0.77
N LYS A 34 -43.70 -2.82 0.31
CA LYS A 34 -44.65 -1.90 -0.31
C LYS A 34 -45.30 -2.49 -1.55
N GLU A 35 -44.51 -3.05 -2.47
CA GLU A 35 -45.01 -3.71 -3.67
C GLU A 35 -45.84 -4.95 -3.33
N GLY A 36 -45.45 -5.78 -2.36
CA GLY A 36 -46.19 -6.94 -1.92
C GLY A 36 -47.57 -6.56 -1.35
N MET A 37 -47.63 -5.54 -0.51
CA MET A 37 -48.88 -5.03 0.06
C MET A 37 -49.81 -4.40 -0.99
N GLU A 38 -49.25 -3.65 -1.98
CA GLU A 38 -49.99 -3.11 -3.11
C GLU A 38 -50.62 -4.22 -3.98
N ASN A 39 -49.96 -5.38 -4.03
CA ASN A 39 -50.44 -6.61 -4.69
C ASN A 39 -51.43 -7.44 -3.84
N GLY A 40 -51.81 -6.95 -2.65
CA GLY A 40 -52.81 -7.56 -1.78
C GLY A 40 -52.31 -8.66 -0.86
N LYS A 41 -50.99 -8.82 -0.70
CA LYS A 41 -50.37 -9.77 0.22
C LYS A 41 -50.36 -9.22 1.65
N SER A 42 -50.47 -10.11 2.63
CA SER A 42 -50.27 -9.78 4.04
C SER A 42 -48.76 -9.64 4.38
N GLU A 43 -48.46 -8.94 5.47
CA GLU A 43 -47.06 -8.83 5.95
C GLU A 43 -46.46 -10.23 6.23
N GLU A 44 -47.24 -11.13 6.75
CA GLU A 44 -46.82 -12.49 7.05
C GLU A 44 -46.48 -13.29 5.79
N GLU A 45 -47.25 -13.15 4.71
CA GLU A 45 -46.98 -13.80 3.42
C GLU A 45 -45.71 -13.23 2.78
N ILE A 46 -45.50 -11.92 2.87
CA ILE A 46 -44.27 -11.28 2.36
C ILE A 46 -43.06 -11.77 3.14
N CYS A 47 -43.13 -11.85 4.47
CA CYS A 47 -42.05 -12.38 5.28
C CYS A 47 -41.70 -13.84 4.95
N GLU A 48 -42.72 -14.69 4.65
CA GLU A 48 -42.50 -16.08 4.24
C GLU A 48 -41.81 -16.17 2.87
N GLU A 49 -42.18 -15.29 1.92
CA GLU A 49 -41.55 -15.23 0.59
C GLU A 49 -40.11 -14.74 0.64
N LEU A 50 -39.80 -13.82 1.53
CA LEU A 50 -38.42 -13.26 1.69
C LEU A 50 -37.49 -14.29 2.34
N GLY A 51 -38.01 -15.27 3.05
CA GLY A 51 -37.25 -16.39 3.60
C GLY A 51 -36.56 -16.08 4.94
N ASN A 52 -35.54 -16.87 5.24
CA ASN A 52 -34.80 -16.76 6.50
C ASN A 52 -33.76 -15.60 6.44
N ILE A 53 -33.79 -14.76 7.44
CA ILE A 53 -32.87 -13.59 7.54
C ILE A 53 -31.40 -14.01 7.53
N GLU A 54 -31.03 -15.14 8.11
CA GLU A 54 -29.65 -15.62 8.09
C GLU A 54 -29.25 -16.12 6.69
N GLU A 55 -30.17 -16.68 5.90
CA GLU A 55 -29.93 -17.02 4.49
C GLU A 55 -29.78 -15.75 3.63
N ILE A 56 -30.61 -14.73 3.90
CA ILE A 56 -30.50 -13.41 3.26
C ILE A 56 -29.12 -12.80 3.55
N ARG A 57 -28.72 -12.83 4.80
CA ARG A 57 -27.41 -12.33 5.23
C ARG A 57 -26.27 -13.08 4.55
N GLN A 58 -26.35 -14.42 4.52
CA GLN A 58 -25.31 -15.24 3.91
C GLN A 58 -25.20 -15.01 2.39
N ALA A 59 -26.34 -14.95 1.69
CA ALA A 59 -26.37 -14.66 0.26
C ALA A 59 -25.77 -13.28 -0.04
N PHE A 60 -26.12 -12.26 0.76
CA PHE A 60 -25.55 -10.93 0.63
C PHE A 60 -24.03 -10.92 0.85
N LEU A 61 -23.52 -11.67 1.83
CA LEU A 61 -22.09 -11.79 2.12
C LEU A 61 -21.33 -12.54 1.04
N ASP A 62 -21.94 -13.54 0.43
CA ASP A 62 -21.34 -14.29 -0.68
C ASP A 62 -21.19 -13.41 -1.93
N GLU A 63 -22.14 -12.52 -2.18
CA GLU A 63 -22.08 -11.54 -3.28
C GLU A 63 -21.22 -10.31 -2.94
N ASN A 64 -21.14 -9.93 -1.66
CA ASN A 64 -20.44 -8.77 -1.17
C ASN A 64 -19.48 -9.11 -0.03
N PRO A 65 -18.41 -9.88 -0.28
CA PRO A 65 -17.49 -10.30 0.78
C PRO A 65 -16.78 -9.15 1.51
N ALA A 66 -16.82 -7.96 0.95
CA ALA A 66 -16.28 -6.73 1.56
C ALA A 66 -17.27 -6.01 2.50
N ALA A 67 -18.53 -6.43 2.57
CA ALA A 67 -19.58 -5.71 3.30
C ALA A 67 -19.55 -5.92 4.83
N MET A 68 -18.80 -6.90 5.32
CA MET A 68 -18.61 -7.08 6.76
C MET A 68 -17.49 -6.18 7.28
N THR A 69 -17.76 -4.90 7.41
CA THR A 69 -16.88 -4.00 8.17
C THR A 69 -17.22 -4.16 9.64
N ILE A 70 -16.41 -4.87 10.40
CA ILE A 70 -16.50 -4.78 11.86
C ILE A 70 -16.00 -3.37 12.20
N ASN A 71 -16.92 -2.46 12.38
CA ASN A 71 -16.62 -1.11 12.85
C ASN A 71 -16.26 -1.24 14.34
N VAL A 72 -14.98 -1.42 14.63
CA VAL A 72 -14.46 -1.60 16.00
C VAL A 72 -14.67 -0.33 16.84
N ASN A 73 -15.11 0.76 16.22
CA ASN A 73 -15.38 2.04 16.88
C ASN A 73 -16.84 2.20 17.38
N SER A 74 -17.75 1.25 17.15
CA SER A 74 -19.13 1.36 17.65
C SER A 74 -19.45 0.30 18.70
N ASN A 75 -19.55 0.77 19.94
CA ASN A 75 -20.19 0.14 21.10
C ASN A 75 -19.66 -1.21 21.59
N SER A 76 -18.81 -1.16 22.59
CA SER A 76 -18.72 -2.23 23.56
C SER A 76 -18.61 -1.68 24.98
N ASP A 77 -19.75 -1.39 25.58
CA ASP A 77 -19.83 -1.22 27.05
C ASP A 77 -19.70 -2.53 27.84
N THR A 78 -19.25 -3.64 27.23
CA THR A 78 -19.17 -4.94 27.91
C THR A 78 -17.95 -5.81 27.62
N MET A 79 -16.99 -5.35 26.79
CA MET A 79 -15.67 -6.01 26.72
C MET A 79 -14.59 -4.96 26.98
N GLY A 80 -13.71 -5.27 27.95
CA GLY A 80 -12.66 -4.36 28.43
C GLY A 80 -11.94 -3.62 27.30
N ASN A 81 -11.48 -2.45 27.65
CA ASN A 81 -10.81 -1.47 26.80
C ASN A 81 -9.71 -2.10 25.92
N TYR A 82 -10.10 -2.76 24.83
CA TYR A 82 -9.14 -3.34 23.88
C TYR A 82 -8.60 -2.22 23.01
N ASP A 83 -7.30 -1.99 23.14
CA ASP A 83 -6.54 -1.07 22.32
C ASP A 83 -6.54 -1.55 20.86
N ILE A 84 -7.33 -0.92 19.99
CA ILE A 84 -7.41 -1.26 18.56
C ILE A 84 -6.14 -0.88 17.80
N TYR A 85 -5.28 -0.08 18.39
CA TYR A 85 -4.05 0.41 17.78
C TYR A 85 -2.82 -0.41 18.16
N ASN A 86 -2.92 -1.29 19.16
CA ASN A 86 -1.82 -2.14 19.61
C ASN A 86 -2.34 -3.56 19.87
N ARG A 87 -2.61 -4.30 18.82
CA ARG A 87 -3.17 -5.65 18.93
C ARG A 87 -2.91 -6.53 17.73
N PHE A 88 -3.21 -7.81 17.91
CA PHE A 88 -3.24 -8.81 16.84
C PHE A 88 -4.62 -8.86 16.18
N TYR A 89 -4.61 -9.05 14.87
CA TYR A 89 -5.78 -9.19 14.02
C TYR A 89 -5.75 -10.55 13.32
N PRO A 90 -6.53 -11.53 13.80
CA PRO A 90 -6.57 -12.85 13.19
C PRO A 90 -7.32 -12.84 11.85
N GLY A 91 -6.94 -13.75 10.95
CA GLY A 91 -7.65 -13.97 9.69
C GLY A 91 -7.49 -12.86 8.63
N ILE A 92 -6.63 -11.88 8.86
CA ILE A 92 -6.33 -10.82 7.89
C ILE A 92 -5.37 -11.35 6.84
N GLN A 93 -5.71 -11.12 5.57
CA GLN A 93 -4.92 -11.45 4.40
C GLN A 93 -4.53 -10.21 3.58
N ARG A 94 -5.17 -9.07 3.85
CA ARG A 94 -4.96 -7.81 3.13
C ARG A 94 -4.83 -6.65 4.10
N VAL A 95 -3.90 -5.75 3.83
CA VAL A 95 -3.76 -4.45 4.51
C VAL A 95 -3.98 -3.34 3.49
N ASN A 96 -4.82 -2.37 3.84
CA ASN A 96 -5.03 -1.15 3.06
C ASN A 96 -4.87 0.06 3.99
N ALA A 97 -3.72 0.73 3.92
CA ALA A 97 -3.44 1.94 4.69
C ALA A 97 -3.47 3.18 3.79
N GLN A 98 -4.20 4.20 4.21
CA GLN A 98 -4.27 5.52 3.57
C GLN A 98 -3.93 6.57 4.62
N LEU A 99 -2.76 7.16 4.50
CA LEU A 99 -2.18 8.03 5.51
C LEU A 99 -1.98 9.44 4.95
N THR A 100 -1.88 10.41 5.83
CA THR A 100 -1.59 11.81 5.47
C THR A 100 -0.12 12.13 5.73
N ASP A 101 0.35 11.97 6.95
CA ASP A 101 1.70 12.35 7.39
C ASP A 101 2.34 11.36 8.37
N ALA A 102 1.67 10.26 8.67
CA ALA A 102 2.23 9.20 9.49
C ALA A 102 3.29 8.42 8.72
N ASP A 103 4.39 8.12 9.41
CA ASP A 103 5.37 7.15 8.93
C ASP A 103 4.84 5.74 9.12
N ILE A 104 5.21 4.84 8.22
CA ILE A 104 4.78 3.44 8.31
C ILE A 104 5.94 2.48 8.13
N GLU A 105 6.00 1.50 9.00
CA GLU A 105 6.92 0.37 8.91
C GLU A 105 6.14 -0.93 8.76
N ILE A 106 6.44 -1.68 7.73
CA ILE A 106 5.88 -3.01 7.47
C ILE A 106 7.00 -4.03 7.66
N LYS A 107 6.73 -5.08 8.40
CA LYS A 107 7.69 -6.15 8.66
C LYS A 107 7.02 -7.52 8.72
N LYS A 108 7.81 -8.58 8.74
CA LYS A 108 7.32 -9.94 8.97
C LYS A 108 6.84 -10.10 10.41
N SER A 109 5.67 -10.69 10.59
CA SER A 109 5.16 -11.08 11.91
C SER A 109 5.88 -12.33 12.44
N SER A 110 6.00 -12.42 13.74
CA SER A 110 6.44 -13.63 14.43
C SER A 110 5.31 -14.67 14.59
N THR A 111 4.09 -14.30 14.24
CA THR A 111 2.87 -15.12 14.34
C THR A 111 2.16 -15.22 12.98
N ASN A 112 1.10 -16.02 12.91
CA ASN A 112 0.23 -16.09 11.72
C ASN A 112 -0.87 -15.02 11.72
N GLU A 113 -0.72 -13.98 12.53
CA GLU A 113 -1.68 -12.88 12.64
C GLU A 113 -1.02 -11.55 12.24
N VAL A 114 -1.83 -10.62 11.77
CA VAL A 114 -1.37 -9.25 11.56
C VAL A 114 -1.29 -8.55 12.92
N GLU A 115 -0.13 -7.97 13.24
CA GLU A 115 0.05 -7.13 14.42
C GLU A 115 0.09 -5.68 13.98
N LEU A 116 -0.75 -4.86 14.61
CA LEU A 116 -0.73 -3.40 14.47
C LEU A 116 -0.20 -2.79 15.76
N SER A 117 0.73 -1.85 15.63
CA SER A 117 1.21 -1.02 16.73
C SER A 117 1.34 0.42 16.27
N VAL A 118 0.83 1.35 17.04
CA VAL A 118 0.89 2.79 16.78
C VAL A 118 1.72 3.46 17.88
N THR A 119 2.71 4.24 17.46
CA THR A 119 3.63 4.96 18.37
C THR A 119 3.74 6.43 17.96
N GLY A 120 4.34 7.26 18.81
CA GLY A 120 4.55 8.69 18.54
C GLY A 120 3.77 9.59 19.50
N GLY A 121 3.86 10.90 19.30
CA GLY A 121 3.36 11.87 20.29
C GLY A 121 1.85 11.88 20.51
N LEU A 122 1.04 11.38 19.58
CA LEU A 122 -0.40 11.23 19.74
C LEU A 122 -0.81 9.84 20.25
N ALA A 123 0.12 8.87 20.28
CA ALA A 123 -0.22 7.51 20.70
C ALA A 123 -0.61 7.41 22.18
N ASP A 124 -0.16 8.33 23.01
CA ASP A 124 -0.48 8.40 24.45
C ASP A 124 -1.83 9.10 24.71
N ASP A 125 -2.40 9.79 23.72
CA ASP A 125 -3.72 10.44 23.80
C ASP A 125 -4.74 9.68 22.95
N MET A 126 -5.44 8.77 23.57
CA MET A 126 -6.40 7.88 22.91
C MET A 126 -7.59 8.63 22.26
N GLU A 127 -8.01 9.78 22.80
CA GLU A 127 -9.08 10.57 22.19
C GLU A 127 -8.58 11.27 20.93
N ALA A 128 -7.43 11.91 20.98
CA ALA A 128 -6.80 12.53 19.83
C ALA A 128 -6.45 11.49 18.75
N LEU A 129 -6.00 10.30 19.16
CA LEU A 129 -5.69 9.20 18.22
C LEU A 129 -6.94 8.70 17.51
N LYS A 130 -8.06 8.47 18.21
CA LYS A 130 -9.34 8.07 17.61
C LYS A 130 -9.91 9.11 16.64
N GLU A 131 -9.64 10.36 16.88
CA GLU A 131 -10.04 11.45 15.99
C GLU A 131 -9.17 11.55 14.72
N THR A 132 -7.93 11.06 14.79
CA THR A 132 -6.94 11.18 13.72
C THR A 132 -6.79 9.90 12.91
N LEU A 133 -6.93 8.74 13.55
CA LEU A 133 -6.66 7.44 12.93
C LEU A 133 -7.84 6.50 13.10
N ARG A 134 -8.44 6.10 11.99
CA ARG A 134 -9.47 5.07 11.94
C ARG A 134 -8.86 3.73 11.57
N VAL A 135 -9.12 2.74 12.39
CA VAL A 135 -8.72 1.35 12.14
C VAL A 135 -9.98 0.50 12.08
N SER A 136 -10.16 -0.24 11.01
CA SER A 136 -11.27 -1.18 10.85
C SER A 136 -10.76 -2.51 10.30
N ALA A 137 -11.32 -3.60 10.79
CA ALA A 137 -11.06 -4.94 10.28
C ALA A 137 -12.35 -5.51 9.70
N SER A 138 -12.33 -5.85 8.43
CA SER A 138 -13.40 -6.54 7.74
C SER A 138 -12.94 -7.94 7.33
N VAL A 139 -13.79 -8.73 6.67
CA VAL A 139 -13.44 -10.09 6.24
C VAL A 139 -12.10 -10.11 5.48
N GLY A 140 -11.04 -10.54 6.18
CA GLY A 140 -9.70 -10.70 5.61
C GLY A 140 -8.94 -9.39 5.31
N THR A 141 -9.47 -8.21 5.65
CA THR A 141 -8.83 -6.91 5.35
C THR A 141 -8.72 -6.04 6.58
N LEU A 142 -7.53 -5.53 6.86
CA LEU A 142 -7.28 -4.47 7.84
C LEU A 142 -7.16 -3.14 7.09
N SER A 143 -8.05 -2.21 7.37
CA SER A 143 -8.06 -0.85 6.81
C SER A 143 -7.62 0.15 7.85
N ILE A 144 -6.67 1.02 7.49
CA ILE A 144 -6.11 2.06 8.35
C ILE A 144 -6.22 3.37 7.57
N GLN A 145 -6.93 4.35 8.14
CA GLN A 145 -7.16 5.65 7.49
C GLN A 145 -6.77 6.76 8.45
N GLN A 146 -5.88 7.64 8.01
CA GLN A 146 -5.54 8.86 8.76
C GLN A 146 -6.31 10.03 8.16
N GLU A 147 -7.14 10.65 8.98
CA GLU A 147 -7.89 11.86 8.62
C GLU A 147 -7.12 13.10 9.06
N LYS A 148 -6.94 14.05 8.14
CA LYS A 148 -6.35 15.34 8.48
C LYS A 148 -7.44 16.22 9.08
N LYS A 149 -7.46 16.44 10.39
CA LYS A 149 -8.30 17.50 10.97
C LYS A 149 -7.73 18.88 10.60
N ALA A 150 -8.53 19.68 9.93
CA ALA A 150 -8.27 21.11 9.78
C ALA A 150 -8.25 21.73 11.20
N GLY A 151 -7.08 22.01 11.76
CA GLY A 151 -6.98 22.71 13.05
C GLY A 151 -5.79 22.33 13.94
N ILE A 152 -5.21 21.15 13.84
CA ILE A 152 -4.12 20.73 14.74
C ILE A 152 -2.78 21.42 14.40
N SER A 153 -2.60 21.93 13.19
CA SER A 153 -1.40 22.71 12.84
C SER A 153 -1.32 24.13 13.43
N VAL A 154 -2.40 24.64 14.02
CA VAL A 154 -2.45 26.02 14.54
C VAL A 154 -1.81 26.13 15.92
N SER A 155 -1.77 25.09 16.73
CA SER A 155 -1.16 25.14 18.06
C SER A 155 0.37 25.22 18.05
N TYR A 156 1.01 24.76 16.98
CA TYR A 156 2.48 24.81 16.84
C TYR A 156 3.01 26.23 16.58
N ALA A 157 2.23 27.07 15.90
CA ALA A 157 2.59 28.47 15.67
C ALA A 157 2.27 29.36 16.89
N ALA A 158 1.19 29.07 17.63
CA ALA A 158 0.78 29.85 18.80
C ALA A 158 1.72 29.65 20.00
N SER A 159 2.29 28.45 20.20
CA SER A 159 3.22 28.18 21.29
C SER A 159 4.57 28.92 21.15
N ARG A 160 4.99 29.21 19.92
CA ARG A 160 6.18 30.00 19.64
C ARG A 160 6.00 31.51 19.94
N LEU A 161 4.78 32.01 19.81
CA LEU A 161 4.46 33.43 20.02
C LEU A 161 4.26 33.79 21.50
N PHE A 162 3.87 32.82 22.34
CA PHE A 162 3.54 33.10 23.76
C PHE A 162 4.54 32.54 24.80
N GLY A 163 5.70 32.01 24.36
CA GLY A 163 6.78 31.61 25.28
C GLY A 163 6.44 30.45 26.24
N LEU A 164 5.33 29.76 26.01
CA LEU A 164 4.95 28.59 26.80
C LEU A 164 5.84 27.40 26.36
N LYS A 165 6.60 26.85 27.32
CA LYS A 165 7.30 25.56 27.14
C LYS A 165 6.25 24.45 27.05
N VAL A 166 5.67 24.29 25.87
CA VAL A 166 4.97 23.06 25.53
C VAL A 166 6.05 22.02 25.28
N GLY A 167 6.00 20.91 26.02
CA GLY A 167 6.96 19.82 25.88
C GLY A 167 7.09 19.42 24.40
N LYS A 168 8.26 18.90 24.01
CA LYS A 168 8.53 18.37 22.68
C LYS A 168 7.56 17.21 22.36
N TYR A 169 6.35 17.51 21.96
CA TYR A 169 5.51 16.55 21.28
C TYR A 169 5.85 16.68 19.79
N SER A 170 6.64 15.74 19.30
CA SER A 170 6.66 15.46 17.89
C SER A 170 5.24 15.01 17.54
N ALA A 171 4.51 15.80 16.78
CA ALA A 171 3.12 15.51 16.42
C ALA A 171 3.02 14.35 15.40
N GLY A 172 4.08 13.62 15.15
CA GLY A 172 4.13 12.49 14.24
C GLY A 172 3.57 11.21 14.87
N ILE A 173 2.77 10.51 14.11
CA ILE A 173 2.36 9.12 14.38
C ILE A 173 3.24 8.22 13.56
N ALA A 174 3.74 7.14 14.14
CA ALA A 174 4.38 6.05 13.42
C ALA A 174 3.52 4.78 13.56
N ILE A 175 3.27 4.12 12.44
CA ILE A 175 2.43 2.94 12.34
C ILE A 175 3.31 1.75 11.98
N HIS A 176 3.29 0.74 12.83
CA HIS A 176 4.03 -0.51 12.62
C HIS A 176 3.04 -1.63 12.33
N ILE A 177 3.22 -2.30 11.21
CA ILE A 177 2.39 -3.42 10.79
C ILE A 177 3.28 -4.64 10.59
N ALA A 178 3.10 -5.68 11.40
CA ALA A 178 3.74 -6.95 11.14
C ALA A 178 2.74 -7.88 10.43
N VAL A 179 3.15 -8.48 9.31
CA VAL A 179 2.30 -9.36 8.48
C VAL A 179 2.82 -10.79 8.48
N PRO A 180 1.95 -11.81 8.41
CA PRO A 180 2.35 -13.20 8.24
C PRO A 180 3.22 -13.43 7.00
N GLU A 181 3.94 -14.55 6.98
CA GLU A 181 4.86 -14.89 5.89
C GLU A 181 4.18 -15.06 4.54
N GLN A 182 2.96 -15.57 4.51
CA GLN A 182 2.16 -15.72 3.31
C GLN A 182 1.00 -14.72 3.36
N PHE A 183 1.14 -13.62 2.66
CA PHE A 183 0.17 -12.55 2.67
C PHE A 183 -0.36 -12.26 1.26
N GLU A 184 -1.63 -11.91 1.14
CA GLU A 184 -2.23 -11.70 -0.18
C GLU A 184 -1.85 -10.33 -0.74
N LYS A 185 -2.11 -9.25 0.04
CA LYS A 185 -1.92 -7.89 -0.47
C LYS A 185 -1.58 -6.89 0.63
N ILE A 186 -0.55 -6.11 0.37
CA ILE A 186 -0.20 -4.93 1.15
C ILE A 186 -0.35 -3.71 0.25
N LYS A 187 -1.23 -2.79 0.62
CA LYS A 187 -1.41 -1.52 -0.07
C LYS A 187 -1.28 -0.39 0.92
N VAL A 188 -0.27 0.44 0.71
CA VAL A 188 0.01 1.61 1.54
C VAL A 188 0.12 2.85 0.68
N LYS A 189 -0.60 3.88 1.08
CA LYS A 189 -0.52 5.21 0.48
C LYS A 189 -0.33 6.25 1.58
N SER A 190 0.63 7.17 1.42
CA SER A 190 0.81 8.34 2.27
C SER A 190 0.84 9.60 1.42
N ILE A 191 0.54 10.76 2.00
CA ILE A 191 0.77 12.05 1.34
C ILE A 191 2.19 12.52 1.60
N SER A 192 2.69 12.43 2.83
CA SER A 192 4.02 12.95 3.19
C SER A 192 4.84 12.09 4.14
N GLY A 193 4.29 11.02 4.70
CA GLY A 193 5.05 10.11 5.58
C GLY A 193 5.97 9.17 4.80
N ASP A 194 7.05 8.78 5.44
CA ASP A 194 7.98 7.77 4.95
C ASP A 194 7.37 6.36 5.05
N ILE A 195 7.68 5.51 4.09
CA ILE A 195 7.19 4.14 4.08
C ILE A 195 8.36 3.17 3.98
N LYS A 196 8.45 2.27 4.95
CA LYS A 196 9.47 1.21 4.98
C LYS A 196 8.80 -0.16 5.01
N ALA A 197 9.23 -1.06 4.14
CA ALA A 197 8.82 -2.45 4.14
C ALA A 197 10.06 -3.35 4.21
N ASN A 198 10.19 -4.10 5.29
CA ASN A 198 11.36 -4.93 5.56
C ASN A 198 10.95 -6.38 5.80
N ASN A 199 11.60 -7.30 5.10
CA ASN A 199 11.42 -8.74 5.29
C ASN A 199 9.93 -9.15 5.30
N SER A 200 9.14 -8.60 4.36
CA SER A 200 7.72 -8.90 4.24
C SER A 200 7.42 -9.57 2.90
N ASN A 201 6.61 -10.63 2.94
CA ASN A 201 6.25 -11.42 1.78
C ASN A 201 4.76 -11.28 1.49
N ALA A 202 4.41 -10.88 0.27
CA ALA A 202 3.02 -10.75 -0.15
C ALA A 202 2.89 -11.01 -1.64
N LYS A 203 1.76 -11.53 -2.12
CA LYS A 203 1.53 -11.64 -3.57
C LYS A 203 1.60 -10.27 -4.25
N THR A 204 1.02 -9.26 -3.61
CA THR A 204 1.04 -7.89 -4.14
C THR A 204 1.50 -6.91 -3.08
N LEU A 205 2.56 -6.16 -3.36
CA LEU A 205 3.08 -5.09 -2.52
C LEU A 205 2.99 -3.75 -3.28
N LEU A 206 2.07 -2.87 -2.86
CA LEU A 206 1.82 -1.58 -3.48
C LEU A 206 2.11 -0.45 -2.48
N ILE A 207 3.17 0.28 -2.71
CA ILE A 207 3.63 1.37 -1.84
C ILE A 207 3.68 2.67 -2.63
N HIS A 208 3.05 3.71 -2.11
CA HIS A 208 3.04 5.04 -2.73
C HIS A 208 3.07 6.14 -1.68
N THR A 209 3.93 7.12 -1.86
CA THR A 209 3.91 8.36 -1.08
C THR A 209 3.99 9.58 -1.99
N GLY A 210 3.51 10.72 -1.52
CA GLY A 210 3.64 11.99 -2.24
C GLY A 210 5.01 12.64 -2.03
N SER A 211 5.45 12.82 -0.79
CA SER A 211 6.68 13.55 -0.48
C SER A 211 7.65 12.78 0.41
N GLY A 212 7.23 11.68 1.00
CA GLY A 212 8.10 10.84 1.82
C GLY A 212 9.01 9.93 0.99
N ASP A 213 9.97 9.34 1.65
CA ASP A 213 10.84 8.32 1.06
C ASP A 213 10.19 6.94 1.13
N VAL A 214 10.53 6.09 0.16
CA VAL A 214 10.11 4.69 0.11
C VAL A 214 11.32 3.78 0.21
N GLY A 215 11.35 2.94 1.25
CA GLY A 215 12.34 1.88 1.42
C GLY A 215 11.67 0.51 1.38
N VAL A 216 12.13 -0.39 0.50
CA VAL A 216 11.70 -1.78 0.44
C VAL A 216 12.94 -2.66 0.46
N GLU A 217 13.08 -3.50 1.48
CA GLU A 217 14.28 -4.30 1.69
C GLU A 217 13.92 -5.74 2.07
N ASP A 218 14.62 -6.71 1.49
CA ASP A 218 14.44 -8.15 1.74
C ASP A 218 13.00 -8.66 1.57
N CYS A 219 12.24 -8.07 0.64
CA CYS A 219 10.85 -8.43 0.39
C CYS A 219 10.69 -9.37 -0.80
N GLN A 220 9.64 -10.20 -0.76
CA GLN A 220 9.28 -11.07 -1.86
C GLN A 220 7.81 -10.85 -2.25
N ALA A 221 7.55 -10.73 -3.58
CA ALA A 221 6.20 -10.53 -4.12
C ALA A 221 6.05 -11.16 -5.51
N ASP A 222 4.81 -11.37 -5.97
CA ASP A 222 4.55 -11.61 -7.39
C ASP A 222 4.61 -10.26 -8.12
N GLU A 223 3.97 -9.22 -7.53
CA GLU A 223 4.02 -7.85 -8.04
C GLU A 223 4.46 -6.87 -6.94
N LEU A 224 5.54 -6.12 -7.19
CA LEU A 224 6.03 -5.04 -6.36
C LEU A 224 5.92 -3.71 -7.11
N PHE A 225 5.17 -2.77 -6.55
CA PHE A 225 5.10 -1.39 -7.02
C PHE A 225 5.53 -0.45 -5.87
N ALA A 226 6.57 0.34 -6.11
CA ALA A 226 7.08 1.32 -5.15
C ALA A 226 7.20 2.69 -5.81
N SER A 227 6.61 3.73 -5.22
CA SER A 227 6.65 5.06 -5.86
C SER A 227 6.63 6.21 -4.87
N SER A 228 7.32 7.30 -5.24
CA SER A 228 7.22 8.62 -4.61
C SER A 228 7.07 9.71 -5.67
N ILE A 229 6.49 10.86 -5.31
CA ILE A 229 6.51 12.03 -6.19
C ILE A 229 7.77 12.85 -5.94
N SER A 230 8.15 13.11 -4.69
CA SER A 230 9.29 13.97 -4.38
C SER A 230 10.38 13.32 -3.56
N GLY A 231 10.12 12.18 -2.92
CA GLY A 231 11.11 11.45 -2.13
C GLY A 231 11.87 10.40 -2.94
N ASP A 232 12.89 9.86 -2.33
CA ASP A 232 13.71 8.80 -2.89
C ASP A 232 13.02 7.44 -2.79
N VAL A 233 13.31 6.56 -3.75
CA VAL A 233 12.79 5.19 -3.75
C VAL A 233 13.94 4.19 -3.76
N ASN A 234 14.07 3.44 -2.68
CA ASN A 234 15.10 2.43 -2.48
C ASN A 234 14.48 1.04 -2.45
N VAL A 235 14.83 0.16 -3.39
CA VAL A 235 14.37 -1.24 -3.44
C VAL A 235 15.58 -2.15 -3.52
N ILE A 236 15.89 -2.83 -2.43
CA ILE A 236 17.15 -3.57 -2.25
C ILE A 236 16.85 -5.00 -1.81
N ALA A 237 17.59 -5.95 -2.35
CA ALA A 237 17.50 -7.38 -2.02
C ALA A 237 16.07 -7.96 -2.15
N CYS A 238 15.24 -7.38 -3.01
CA CYS A 238 13.87 -7.80 -3.24
C CYS A 238 13.76 -8.76 -4.44
N LYS A 239 12.76 -9.65 -4.40
CA LYS A 239 12.44 -10.55 -5.50
C LYS A 239 10.98 -10.41 -5.89
N ALA A 240 10.71 -10.24 -7.19
CA ALA A 240 9.35 -10.24 -7.70
C ALA A 240 9.33 -10.66 -9.18
N ASP A 241 8.22 -11.24 -9.63
CA ASP A 241 8.03 -11.51 -11.05
C ASP A 241 7.93 -10.21 -11.84
N LYS A 242 7.33 -9.18 -11.20
CA LYS A 242 7.22 -7.84 -11.77
C LYS A 242 7.54 -6.78 -10.72
N MET A 243 8.55 -5.94 -11.01
CA MET A 243 8.89 -4.75 -10.23
C MET A 243 8.66 -3.48 -11.04
N ASP A 244 7.96 -2.51 -10.48
CA ASP A 244 7.77 -1.19 -11.08
C ASP A 244 8.08 -0.11 -10.03
N ILE A 245 9.19 0.61 -10.24
CA ILE A 245 9.74 1.59 -9.30
C ILE A 245 9.70 2.96 -9.96
N VAL A 246 9.03 3.91 -9.35
CA VAL A 246 8.80 5.23 -9.95
C VAL A 246 9.06 6.35 -8.96
N SER A 247 9.86 7.34 -9.39
CA SER A 247 9.92 8.65 -8.73
C SER A 247 9.70 9.78 -9.74
N VAL A 248 9.23 10.93 -9.30
CA VAL A 248 9.17 12.10 -10.19
C VAL A 248 10.39 12.99 -9.98
N SER A 249 10.74 13.32 -8.75
CA SER A 249 11.86 14.22 -8.45
C SER A 249 12.96 13.60 -7.60
N GLY A 250 12.70 12.49 -6.93
CA GLY A 250 13.70 11.80 -6.11
C GLY A 250 14.53 10.79 -6.89
N ASP A 251 15.61 10.36 -6.30
CA ASP A 251 16.50 9.35 -6.83
C ASP A 251 15.90 7.94 -6.67
N ILE A 252 16.29 7.05 -7.57
CA ILE A 252 15.94 5.63 -7.49
C ILE A 252 17.23 4.82 -7.27
N LYS A 253 17.22 4.00 -6.23
CA LYS A 253 18.19 2.94 -6.04
C LYS A 253 17.49 1.59 -6.06
N ALA A 254 17.84 0.72 -7.00
CA ALA A 254 17.19 -0.57 -7.18
C ALA A 254 18.19 -1.69 -7.42
N GLU A 255 17.89 -2.87 -6.90
CA GLU A 255 18.63 -4.10 -7.18
C GLU A 255 17.66 -5.11 -7.80
N PHE A 256 17.98 -5.51 -9.04
CA PHE A 256 17.24 -6.48 -9.82
C PHE A 256 18.07 -7.76 -9.99
N ASP A 257 17.70 -8.81 -9.31
CA ASP A 257 18.31 -10.11 -9.46
C ASP A 257 17.22 -11.19 -9.47
N LYS A 258 17.27 -12.07 -10.46
CA LYS A 258 16.29 -13.16 -10.63
C LYS A 258 14.84 -12.69 -10.61
N SER A 259 14.58 -11.56 -11.27
CA SER A 259 13.26 -10.92 -11.38
C SER A 259 12.91 -10.74 -12.84
N ALA A 260 11.78 -11.30 -13.28
CA ALA A 260 11.50 -11.44 -14.70
C ALA A 260 11.29 -10.11 -15.45
N GLN A 261 10.58 -9.15 -14.84
CA GLN A 261 10.31 -7.85 -15.45
C GLN A 261 10.54 -6.73 -14.46
N CYS A 262 11.51 -5.87 -14.74
CA CYS A 262 11.89 -4.78 -13.85
C CYS A 262 11.84 -3.44 -14.56
N ARG A 263 11.23 -2.45 -13.94
CA ARG A 263 11.21 -1.08 -14.42
C ARG A 263 11.65 -0.12 -13.31
N ALA A 264 12.57 0.79 -13.66
CA ALA A 264 12.90 1.96 -12.83
C ALA A 264 12.71 3.22 -13.65
N LYS A 265 11.87 4.15 -13.21
CA LYS A 265 11.58 5.39 -13.93
C LYS A 265 11.63 6.59 -12.99
N SER A 266 12.52 7.55 -13.29
CA SER A 266 12.50 8.89 -12.70
C SER A 266 12.20 9.96 -13.76
N THR A 267 11.80 11.15 -13.34
CA THR A 267 11.71 12.30 -14.24
C THR A 267 12.92 13.22 -14.05
N SER A 268 13.28 13.57 -12.82
CA SER A 268 14.39 14.50 -12.56
C SER A 268 15.49 13.89 -11.69
N GLY A 269 15.26 12.77 -11.04
CA GLY A 269 16.26 12.12 -10.20
C GLY A 269 17.13 11.11 -10.95
N ASP A 270 18.24 10.78 -10.34
CA ASP A 270 19.19 9.78 -10.82
C ASP A 270 18.66 8.37 -10.59
N CYS A 271 19.01 7.45 -11.50
CA CYS A 271 18.72 6.03 -11.34
C CYS A 271 20.02 5.24 -11.13
N LYS A 272 20.19 4.64 -9.95
CA LYS A 272 21.28 3.72 -9.63
C LYS A 272 20.71 2.31 -9.56
N VAL A 273 21.04 1.48 -10.55
CA VAL A 273 20.45 0.15 -10.68
C VAL A 273 21.54 -0.91 -10.71
N THR A 274 21.39 -1.95 -9.89
CA THR A 274 22.19 -3.17 -9.99
C THR A 274 21.38 -4.23 -10.70
N ILE A 275 21.95 -4.91 -11.69
CA ILE A 275 21.30 -5.97 -12.47
C ILE A 275 22.09 -7.26 -12.32
N GLY A 276 21.42 -8.32 -11.87
CA GLY A 276 21.92 -9.67 -11.79
C GLY A 276 21.54 -10.53 -12.99
N ASN A 277 21.27 -11.81 -12.74
CA ASN A 277 20.91 -12.79 -13.76
C ASN A 277 19.41 -12.86 -13.97
N GLN A 278 19.00 -13.25 -15.19
CA GLN A 278 17.60 -13.51 -15.57
C GLN A 278 16.67 -12.31 -15.36
N VAL A 279 17.11 -11.13 -15.82
CA VAL A 279 16.40 -9.87 -15.61
C VAL A 279 16.14 -9.16 -16.95
N ASP A 280 14.88 -8.82 -17.21
CA ASP A 280 14.50 -7.88 -18.27
C ASP A 280 14.27 -6.50 -17.63
N ALA A 281 15.28 -5.62 -17.70
CA ALA A 281 15.27 -4.31 -17.06
C ALA A 281 15.00 -3.16 -18.05
N VAL A 282 14.11 -2.26 -17.67
CA VAL A 282 13.88 -0.98 -18.35
C VAL A 282 14.14 0.16 -17.37
N VAL A 283 15.18 0.95 -17.63
CA VAL A 283 15.56 2.11 -16.78
C VAL A 283 15.41 3.39 -17.59
N SER A 284 14.71 4.37 -17.07
CA SER A 284 14.52 5.63 -17.78
C SER A 284 14.52 6.82 -16.84
N SER A 285 15.16 7.92 -17.30
CA SER A 285 15.04 9.23 -16.68
C SER A 285 14.77 10.29 -17.76
N THR A 286 14.28 11.45 -17.38
CA THR A 286 14.21 12.58 -18.31
C THR A 286 15.44 13.47 -18.15
N SER A 287 15.81 13.85 -16.94
CA SER A 287 16.93 14.77 -16.68
C SER A 287 18.03 14.20 -15.79
N GLY A 288 17.83 13.03 -15.19
CA GLY A 288 18.82 12.41 -14.31
C GLY A 288 19.77 11.45 -15.03
N ASP A 289 20.87 11.18 -14.39
CA ASP A 289 21.86 10.20 -14.82
C ASP A 289 21.37 8.77 -14.53
N ILE A 290 21.76 7.83 -15.39
CA ILE A 290 21.50 6.42 -15.20
C ILE A 290 22.82 5.68 -15.00
N ASN A 291 23.00 5.14 -13.82
CA ASN A 291 24.16 4.35 -13.45
C ASN A 291 23.76 2.90 -13.23
N VAL A 292 24.19 2.00 -14.09
CA VAL A 292 23.90 0.58 -14.00
C VAL A 292 25.16 -0.19 -13.67
N ARG A 293 25.05 -1.05 -12.67
CA ARG A 293 26.07 -2.03 -12.30
C ARG A 293 25.55 -3.42 -12.66
N TYR A 294 26.25 -4.13 -13.52
CA TYR A 294 25.96 -5.51 -13.86
C TYR A 294 26.77 -6.44 -12.97
N ILE A 295 26.09 -7.37 -12.29
CA ILE A 295 26.70 -8.39 -11.42
C ILE A 295 26.38 -9.81 -11.88
N GLY A 296 25.74 -9.97 -13.04
CA GLY A 296 25.44 -11.27 -13.60
C GLY A 296 26.67 -11.96 -14.19
N GLU A 297 26.64 -13.29 -14.23
CA GLU A 297 27.79 -14.11 -14.64
C GLU A 297 27.74 -14.55 -16.12
N ILE A 298 26.54 -14.57 -16.74
CA ILE A 298 26.32 -15.22 -18.03
C ILE A 298 26.49 -14.25 -19.19
N GLY A 299 25.88 -13.08 -19.13
CA GLY A 299 25.97 -12.06 -20.15
C GLY A 299 24.80 -11.10 -20.17
N LEU A 300 24.93 -10.02 -20.91
CA LEU A 300 23.96 -8.93 -20.96
C LEU A 300 23.75 -8.44 -22.39
N GLU A 301 22.50 -8.36 -22.81
CA GLU A 301 22.09 -7.60 -23.99
C GLU A 301 21.67 -6.21 -23.58
N MET A 302 22.24 -5.16 -24.16
CA MET A 302 21.95 -3.78 -23.76
C MET A 302 21.59 -2.89 -24.95
N ALA A 303 20.58 -2.02 -24.71
CA ALA A 303 20.17 -0.96 -25.62
C ALA A 303 20.09 0.35 -24.84
N LEU A 304 21.07 1.21 -25.02
CA LEU A 304 21.27 2.43 -24.25
C LEU A 304 21.15 3.65 -25.17
N SER A 305 20.48 4.71 -24.73
CA SER A 305 20.37 5.96 -25.51
C SER A 305 20.23 7.19 -24.63
N SER A 306 21.04 8.22 -24.91
CA SER A 306 20.87 9.56 -24.38
C SER A 306 20.71 10.56 -25.52
N THR A 307 19.84 11.56 -25.35
CA THR A 307 19.66 12.61 -26.36
C THR A 307 20.74 13.67 -26.22
N SER A 308 20.98 14.21 -25.06
CA SER A 308 21.94 15.28 -24.83
C SER A 308 23.18 14.85 -24.04
N GLY A 309 23.08 13.85 -23.18
CA GLY A 309 24.20 13.30 -22.41
C GLY A 309 25.01 12.26 -23.17
N ASP A 310 26.00 11.69 -22.53
CA ASP A 310 26.89 10.68 -23.08
C ASP A 310 26.53 9.27 -22.54
N VAL A 311 26.73 8.27 -23.40
CA VAL A 311 26.57 6.87 -23.06
C VAL A 311 27.92 6.18 -23.00
N SER A 312 28.19 5.54 -21.88
CA SER A 312 29.38 4.72 -21.66
C SER A 312 28.99 3.33 -21.16
N ALA A 313 29.46 2.30 -21.83
CA ALA A 313 29.31 0.91 -21.45
C ALA A 313 30.66 0.24 -21.40
N VAL A 314 31.03 -0.26 -20.22
CA VAL A 314 32.27 -1.00 -19.97
C VAL A 314 31.88 -2.25 -19.23
N CYS A 315 31.64 -3.35 -19.98
CA CYS A 315 31.23 -4.63 -19.45
C CYS A 315 31.80 -5.77 -20.29
N GLY A 316 32.52 -6.70 -19.66
CA GLY A 316 33.16 -7.80 -20.36
C GLY A 316 34.12 -7.26 -21.45
N GLU A 317 33.87 -7.67 -22.70
CA GLU A 317 34.65 -7.24 -23.86
C GLU A 317 34.18 -5.88 -24.44
N ILE A 318 33.06 -5.33 -23.95
CA ILE A 318 32.51 -4.07 -24.42
C ILE A 318 33.23 -2.89 -23.79
N ASN A 319 33.72 -1.97 -24.61
CA ASN A 319 34.31 -0.71 -24.20
C ASN A 319 33.82 0.43 -25.11
N SER A 320 32.61 0.86 -24.90
CA SER A 320 31.97 1.96 -25.62
C SER A 320 31.91 3.19 -24.74
N LYS A 321 32.45 4.34 -25.18
CA LYS A 321 32.50 5.58 -24.41
C LYS A 321 32.14 6.79 -25.26
N GLY A 322 31.46 7.79 -24.68
CA GLY A 322 31.12 9.06 -25.30
C GLY A 322 30.22 8.96 -26.51
N LYS A 323 29.36 7.95 -26.58
CA LYS A 323 28.38 7.76 -27.64
C LYS A 323 27.02 8.32 -27.23
N LYS A 324 26.14 8.57 -28.19
CA LYS A 324 24.74 8.92 -27.91
C LYS A 324 23.85 7.68 -27.85
N LYS A 325 24.28 6.59 -28.48
CA LYS A 325 23.56 5.32 -28.51
C LYS A 325 24.53 4.16 -28.50
N VAL A 326 24.26 3.16 -27.70
CA VAL A 326 24.99 1.90 -27.63
C VAL A 326 23.97 0.77 -27.73
N GLN A 327 24.24 -0.19 -28.60
CA GLN A 327 23.45 -1.40 -28.75
C GLN A 327 24.43 -2.56 -28.91
N GLU A 328 24.65 -3.26 -27.83
CA GLU A 328 25.72 -4.23 -27.68
C GLU A 328 25.23 -5.45 -26.89
N ARG A 329 26.00 -6.51 -27.02
CA ARG A 329 25.71 -7.74 -26.29
C ARG A 329 27.04 -8.46 -26.01
N PHE A 330 27.21 -9.07 -24.85
CA PHE A 330 28.35 -9.90 -24.50
C PHE A 330 27.90 -11.18 -23.79
N GLY A 331 28.73 -12.20 -23.82
CA GLY A 331 28.42 -13.52 -23.29
C GLY A 331 27.25 -14.18 -24.00
N ASP A 332 26.60 -15.12 -23.32
CA ASP A 332 25.33 -15.71 -23.73
C ASP A 332 24.21 -15.13 -22.87
N PRO A 333 23.59 -13.99 -23.29
CA PRO A 333 22.82 -13.17 -22.38
C PRO A 333 21.51 -13.85 -21.96
N ASP A 334 21.34 -13.99 -20.66
CA ASP A 334 20.09 -14.34 -19.98
C ASP A 334 19.36 -13.09 -19.43
N SER A 335 19.99 -11.93 -19.57
CA SER A 335 19.48 -10.67 -19.05
C SER A 335 19.49 -9.59 -20.12
N LYS A 336 18.51 -8.67 -20.05
CA LYS A 336 18.36 -7.54 -20.97
C LYS A 336 18.26 -6.23 -20.22
N LEU A 337 18.93 -5.21 -20.76
CA LEU A 337 18.87 -3.84 -20.26
C LEU A 337 18.48 -2.88 -21.37
N LYS A 338 17.37 -2.16 -21.18
CA LYS A 338 17.05 -0.99 -21.96
C LYS A 338 17.16 0.24 -21.08
N ALA A 339 18.12 1.15 -21.33
CA ALA A 339 18.27 2.38 -20.59
C ALA A 339 18.15 3.60 -21.48
N SER A 340 17.41 4.62 -21.05
CA SER A 340 17.21 5.84 -21.84
C SER A 340 17.07 7.08 -20.94
N THR A 341 17.74 8.17 -21.37
CA THR A 341 17.54 9.49 -20.76
C THR A 341 17.51 10.57 -21.85
N ILE A 342 16.97 11.76 -21.53
CA ILE A 342 16.99 12.88 -22.46
C ILE A 342 18.22 13.76 -22.19
N SER A 343 18.49 14.14 -20.95
CA SER A 343 19.56 15.11 -20.63
C SER A 343 20.68 14.56 -19.76
N GLY A 344 20.54 13.36 -19.21
CA GLY A 344 21.56 12.75 -18.35
C GLY A 344 22.54 11.85 -19.10
N ASP A 345 23.58 11.46 -18.41
CA ASP A 345 24.52 10.43 -18.85
C ASP A 345 24.04 9.02 -18.50
N ILE A 346 24.44 8.05 -19.33
CA ILE A 346 24.24 6.63 -19.03
C ILE A 346 25.58 5.95 -18.86
N LYS A 347 25.79 5.33 -17.71
CA LYS A 347 27.01 4.57 -17.41
C LYS A 347 26.63 3.14 -17.03
N VAL A 348 27.12 2.17 -17.79
CA VAL A 348 26.99 0.75 -17.51
C VAL A 348 28.37 0.17 -17.27
N ARG A 349 28.52 -0.59 -16.19
CA ARG A 349 29.80 -1.28 -15.83
C ARG A 349 29.51 -2.60 -15.16
N ASP A 350 30.39 -3.53 -15.34
CA ASP A 350 30.46 -4.78 -14.59
C ASP A 350 31.21 -4.62 -13.26
N CYS A 351 31.15 -5.65 -12.42
CA CYS A 351 31.91 -5.75 -11.18
C CYS A 351 33.33 -6.28 -11.40
#